data_688bc83507b261815bfd8b9ddfb556e9
#
_entry.id   688bc83507b261815bfd8b9ddfb556e9
#
_cell.length_a   1.000
_cell.length_b   1.000
_cell.length_c   1.000
_cell.angle_alpha   90.00
_cell.angle_beta   90.00
_cell.angle_gamma   90.00
#
_symmetry.space_group_name_H-M   'P 1'
#
loop_
_entity.id
_entity.type
_entity.pdbx_description
1 polymer ?
#
loop_
_entity_poly.entity_id
_entity_poly.type
_entity_poly.pdbx_seq_one_letter_code
_entity_poly.pdbx_strand_id
1 'polypeptide(L)'
;MPRITFKYDLPICDTMQFEEVYPEQLQMDLPEKQELRDAIGSIFVWMFIDDVCIGEAYGVPLASLTEPIEGLANAGDAMYCYSNTILTEYQGKGWGRILKAHWLGLVKGSGYSTIYGHARPNGSQQLNDSFGVKWLGGFPDWYETGETYELYRLEI
;
A
#
# COMPACT_ATOMS: atom_id res chain seq x y z
N MET A 1 9.33 10.73 23.87
CA MET A 1 9.09 9.74 22.80
C MET A 1 7.70 9.92 22.21
N PRO A 2 7.56 10.00 20.89
CA PRO A 2 6.24 10.04 20.30
C PRO A 2 5.48 8.73 20.54
N ARG A 3 4.19 8.84 20.74
CA ARG A 3 3.33 7.67 20.92
C ARG A 3 2.79 7.22 19.57
N ILE A 4 3.12 5.99 19.19
CA ILE A 4 2.65 5.37 17.96
C ILE A 4 1.44 4.49 18.27
N THR A 5 0.34 4.70 17.56
CA THR A 5 -0.84 3.85 17.65
C THR A 5 -1.35 3.52 16.25
N PHE A 6 -2.12 2.44 16.14
CA PHE A 6 -2.69 1.99 14.87
C PHE A 6 -4.19 1.82 15.02
N LYS A 7 -4.93 2.14 13.96
CA LYS A 7 -6.36 1.88 13.86
C LYS A 7 -6.66 1.15 12.56
N TYR A 8 -7.78 0.42 12.53
CA TYR A 8 -8.13 -0.47 11.43
C TYR A 8 -9.53 -0.23 10.88
N ASP A 9 -10.28 0.66 11.49
CA ASP A 9 -11.72 0.84 11.28
C ASP A 9 -12.13 2.28 10.99
N LEU A 10 -11.22 3.13 10.50
CA LEU A 10 -11.59 4.49 10.14
C LEU A 10 -12.59 4.48 8.99
N PRO A 11 -13.59 5.37 9.00
CA PRO A 11 -14.44 5.58 7.84
C PRO A 11 -13.59 6.05 6.64
N ILE A 12 -13.82 5.48 5.46
CA ILE A 12 -12.98 5.79 4.29
C ILE A 12 -13.07 7.28 3.92
N CYS A 13 -14.23 7.92 4.12
CA CYS A 13 -14.36 9.35 3.88
C CYS A 13 -13.42 10.21 4.72
N ASP A 14 -12.93 9.69 5.86
CA ASP A 14 -11.98 10.39 6.73
C ASP A 14 -10.52 10.14 6.35
N THR A 15 -10.27 9.41 5.27
CA THR A 15 -8.91 8.96 4.87
C THR A 15 -8.48 9.52 3.51
N MET A 16 -9.29 10.37 2.89
CA MET A 16 -9.05 10.80 1.52
C MET A 16 -7.84 11.73 1.35
N GLN A 17 -7.34 12.32 2.44
CA GLN A 17 -6.13 13.14 2.41
C GLN A 17 -4.90 12.34 1.95
N PHE A 18 -4.90 11.02 2.13
CA PHE A 18 -3.79 10.18 1.70
C PHE A 18 -3.72 10.05 0.17
N GLU A 19 -4.84 10.22 -0.53
CA GLU A 19 -4.85 10.17 -2.00
C GLU A 19 -4.05 11.34 -2.61
N GLU A 20 -4.01 12.47 -1.94
CA GLU A 20 -3.29 13.66 -2.43
C GLU A 20 -1.78 13.49 -2.48
N VAL A 21 -1.22 12.47 -1.81
CA VAL A 21 0.21 12.16 -1.84
C VAL A 21 0.61 11.47 -3.16
N TYR A 22 -0.35 10.86 -3.86
CA TYR A 22 -0.13 10.18 -5.12
C TYR A 22 -0.18 11.13 -6.32
N PRO A 23 0.45 10.74 -7.45
CA PRO A 23 0.18 11.42 -8.72
C PRO A 23 -1.31 11.44 -9.01
N GLU A 24 -1.80 12.52 -9.61
CA GLU A 24 -3.22 12.72 -9.89
C GLU A 24 -3.86 11.50 -10.60
N GLN A 25 -3.13 10.89 -11.53
CA GLN A 25 -3.59 9.74 -12.30
C GLN A 25 -3.87 8.50 -11.46
N LEU A 26 -3.28 8.41 -10.27
CA LEU A 26 -3.44 7.28 -9.36
C LEU A 26 -4.36 7.59 -8.18
N GLN A 27 -4.81 8.83 -8.04
CA GLN A 27 -5.71 9.21 -6.95
C GLN A 27 -7.07 8.55 -7.15
N MET A 28 -7.54 7.87 -6.11
CA MET A 28 -8.86 7.25 -6.12
C MET A 28 -9.90 8.22 -5.60
N ASP A 29 -11.10 8.17 -6.17
CA ASP A 29 -12.25 8.83 -5.57
C ASP A 29 -12.80 7.99 -4.40
N LEU A 30 -13.74 8.55 -3.65
CA LEU A 30 -14.30 7.88 -2.49
C LEU A 30 -14.98 6.55 -2.85
N PRO A 31 -15.82 6.44 -3.89
CA PRO A 31 -16.43 5.16 -4.25
C PRO A 31 -15.40 4.07 -4.60
N GLU A 32 -14.35 4.42 -5.35
CA GLU A 32 -13.30 3.47 -5.70
C GLU A 32 -12.56 2.93 -4.47
N LYS A 33 -12.18 3.82 -3.57
CA LYS A 33 -11.47 3.43 -2.36
C LYS A 33 -12.36 2.62 -1.42
N GLN A 34 -13.64 2.98 -1.32
CA GLN A 34 -14.61 2.24 -0.52
C GLN A 34 -14.82 0.82 -1.07
N GLU A 35 -14.83 0.66 -2.39
CA GLU A 35 -14.93 -0.66 -3.02
C GLU A 35 -13.77 -1.57 -2.60
N LEU A 36 -12.54 -1.04 -2.59
CA LEU A 36 -11.38 -1.80 -2.12
C LEU A 36 -11.49 -2.12 -0.63
N ARG A 37 -11.99 -1.19 0.17
CA ARG A 37 -12.19 -1.43 1.60
C ARG A 37 -13.19 -2.55 1.86
N ASP A 38 -14.24 -2.63 1.04
CA ASP A 38 -15.31 -3.62 1.18
C ASP A 38 -14.96 -4.97 0.54
N ALA A 39 -13.87 -5.05 -0.22
CA ALA A 39 -13.44 -6.31 -0.83
C ALA A 39 -13.10 -7.34 0.23
N ILE A 40 -13.46 -8.60 -0.03
CA ILE A 40 -13.23 -9.69 0.92
C ILE A 40 -11.74 -9.86 1.18
N GLY A 41 -11.35 -9.82 2.46
CA GLY A 41 -9.96 -10.01 2.87
C GLY A 41 -9.09 -8.76 2.79
N SER A 42 -9.67 -7.59 2.49
CA SER A 42 -8.90 -6.34 2.50
C SER A 42 -8.33 -6.06 3.90
N ILE A 43 -7.11 -5.53 3.93
CA ILE A 43 -6.43 -5.18 5.18
C ILE A 43 -6.00 -3.73 5.11
N PHE A 44 -6.61 -2.89 5.94
CA PHE A 44 -6.33 -1.46 6.04
C PHE A 44 -5.78 -1.13 7.42
N VAL A 45 -4.75 -0.29 7.45
CA VAL A 45 -4.11 0.18 8.69
C VAL A 45 -3.87 1.68 8.58
N TRP A 46 -4.19 2.40 9.65
CA TRP A 46 -3.84 3.82 9.78
C TRP A 46 -2.93 3.99 10.98
N MET A 47 -1.87 4.76 10.77
CA MET A 47 -0.84 5.03 11.77
C MET A 47 -1.03 6.43 12.35
N PHE A 48 -1.01 6.50 13.67
CA PHE A 48 -1.14 7.75 14.40
C PHE A 48 0.14 8.02 15.20
N ILE A 49 0.57 9.26 15.16
CA ILE A 49 1.64 9.77 16.03
C ILE A 49 1.02 10.84 16.93
N ASP A 50 1.07 10.63 18.24
CA ASP A 50 0.48 11.54 19.23
C ASP A 50 -0.95 11.97 18.84
N ASP A 51 -1.77 10.99 18.49
CA ASP A 51 -3.18 11.14 18.10
C ASP A 51 -3.44 11.84 16.75
N VAL A 52 -2.40 12.06 15.95
CA VAL A 52 -2.53 12.59 14.59
C VAL A 52 -2.36 11.46 13.59
N CYS A 53 -3.31 11.27 12.69
CA CYS A 53 -3.24 10.27 11.63
C CYS A 53 -2.25 10.73 10.55
N ILE A 54 -1.12 10.03 10.42
CA ILE A 54 -0.05 10.43 9.51
C ILE A 54 0.23 9.42 8.41
N GLY A 55 -0.31 8.21 8.52
CA GLY A 55 0.03 7.15 7.57
C GLY A 55 -1.12 6.22 7.30
N GLU A 56 -1.08 5.60 6.11
CA GLU A 56 -2.07 4.63 5.64
C GLU A 56 -1.37 3.52 4.87
N ALA A 57 -1.69 2.28 5.19
CA ALA A 57 -1.28 1.13 4.39
C ALA A 57 -2.48 0.24 4.14
N TYR A 58 -2.63 -0.23 2.92
CA TYR A 58 -3.68 -1.19 2.63
C TYR A 58 -3.37 -2.07 1.43
N GLY A 59 -4.03 -3.21 1.43
CA GLY A 59 -3.98 -4.15 0.34
C GLY A 59 -5.24 -4.98 0.26
N VAL A 60 -5.40 -5.66 -0.87
CA VAL A 60 -6.55 -6.50 -1.17
C VAL A 60 -6.05 -7.80 -1.77
N PRO A 61 -6.61 -8.96 -1.40
CA PRO A 61 -6.26 -10.21 -2.05
C PRO A 61 -6.52 -10.13 -3.56
N LEU A 62 -5.59 -10.62 -4.36
CA LEU A 62 -5.76 -10.64 -5.83
C LEU A 62 -7.04 -11.35 -6.24
N ALA A 63 -7.41 -12.42 -5.54
CA ALA A 63 -8.64 -13.17 -5.81
C ALA A 63 -9.92 -12.38 -5.57
N SER A 64 -9.87 -11.29 -4.81
CA SER A 64 -11.02 -10.44 -4.49
C SER A 64 -11.20 -9.26 -5.45
N LEU A 65 -10.28 -9.09 -6.41
CA LEU A 65 -10.34 -8.00 -7.37
C LEU A 65 -11.22 -8.38 -8.56
N THR A 66 -12.05 -7.43 -9.01
CA THR A 66 -12.92 -7.62 -10.17
C THR A 66 -12.15 -7.50 -11.48
N GLU A 67 -11.07 -6.71 -11.47
CA GLU A 67 -10.19 -6.52 -12.62
C GLU A 67 -8.77 -6.97 -12.29
N PRO A 68 -8.09 -7.67 -13.22
CA PRO A 68 -6.73 -8.13 -12.98
C PRO A 68 -5.75 -6.94 -12.96
N ILE A 69 -4.73 -7.05 -12.12
CA ILE A 69 -3.60 -6.11 -12.09
C ILE A 69 -2.65 -6.50 -13.22
N GLU A 70 -2.18 -5.52 -13.99
CA GLU A 70 -1.22 -5.75 -15.07
C GLU A 70 0.04 -6.47 -14.55
N GLY A 71 0.38 -7.57 -15.22
CA GLY A 71 1.52 -8.41 -14.87
C GLY A 71 1.21 -9.48 -13.83
N LEU A 72 -0.01 -9.54 -13.27
CA LEU A 72 -0.36 -10.44 -12.17
C LEU A 72 -1.50 -11.41 -12.46
N ALA A 73 -1.87 -11.60 -13.72
CA ALA A 73 -3.00 -12.45 -14.09
C ALA A 73 -2.92 -13.88 -13.53
N ASN A 74 -1.72 -14.42 -13.32
CA ASN A 74 -1.49 -15.78 -12.86
C ASN A 74 -0.70 -15.84 -11.53
N ALA A 75 -0.80 -14.80 -10.73
CA ALA A 75 0.00 -14.70 -9.48
C ALA A 75 -0.48 -15.63 -8.36
N GLY A 76 -1.67 -16.23 -8.47
CA GLY A 76 -2.20 -17.13 -7.49
C GLY A 76 -2.77 -16.45 -6.25
N ASP A 77 -2.68 -17.14 -5.10
CA ASP A 77 -3.20 -16.64 -3.83
C ASP A 77 -2.19 -15.73 -3.17
N ALA A 78 -2.35 -14.43 -3.39
CA ALA A 78 -1.45 -13.40 -2.87
C ALA A 78 -2.22 -12.14 -2.51
N MET A 79 -1.61 -11.33 -1.64
CA MET A 79 -2.10 -9.99 -1.29
C MET A 79 -1.47 -8.98 -2.24
N TYR A 80 -2.25 -8.05 -2.77
CA TYR A 80 -1.71 -6.91 -3.51
C TYR A 80 -1.65 -5.68 -2.61
N CYS A 81 -0.46 -5.11 -2.46
CA CYS A 81 -0.24 -3.89 -1.69
C CYS A 81 -0.54 -2.67 -2.57
N TYR A 82 -1.64 -1.98 -2.28
CA TYR A 82 -2.01 -0.75 -2.98
C TYR A 82 -1.29 0.47 -2.45
N SER A 83 -1.09 0.53 -1.14
CA SER A 83 -0.62 1.75 -0.50
C SER A 83 0.25 1.47 0.72
N ASN A 84 1.28 2.28 0.85
CA ASN A 84 2.03 2.48 2.08
C ASN A 84 2.47 3.94 2.07
N THR A 85 1.61 4.82 2.57
CA THR A 85 1.71 6.26 2.37
C THR A 85 1.85 6.98 3.70
N ILE A 86 2.83 7.87 3.79
CA ILE A 86 3.00 8.81 4.89
C ILE A 86 2.72 10.21 4.35
N LEU A 87 1.96 11.01 5.08
CA LEU A 87 1.71 12.40 4.71
C LEU A 87 3.05 13.14 4.53
N THR A 88 3.11 14.00 3.52
CA THR A 88 4.35 14.61 3.04
C THR A 88 5.17 15.26 4.16
N GLU A 89 4.53 15.96 5.08
CA GLU A 89 5.18 16.66 6.20
C GLU A 89 5.81 15.72 7.23
N TYR A 90 5.45 14.43 7.22
CA TYR A 90 5.98 13.42 8.14
C TYR A 90 6.95 12.45 7.47
N GLN A 91 7.24 12.64 6.19
CA GLN A 91 8.16 11.77 5.44
C GLN A 91 9.62 11.99 5.88
N GLY A 92 10.48 11.00 5.57
CA GLY A 92 11.92 11.09 5.84
C GLY A 92 12.32 10.81 7.28
N LYS A 93 11.42 10.28 8.10
CA LYS A 93 11.67 10.01 9.54
C LYS A 93 11.59 8.52 9.92
N GLY A 94 11.43 7.64 8.92
CA GLY A 94 11.35 6.20 9.16
C GLY A 94 9.95 5.68 9.47
N TRP A 95 8.92 6.51 9.48
CA TRP A 95 7.55 6.09 9.81
C TRP A 95 6.97 5.12 8.76
N GLY A 96 7.31 5.29 7.49
CA GLY A 96 6.84 4.40 6.42
C GLY A 96 7.30 2.97 6.62
N ARG A 97 8.52 2.76 7.12
CA ARG A 97 9.04 1.43 7.42
C ARG A 97 8.27 0.77 8.57
N ILE A 98 7.98 1.52 9.62
CA ILE A 98 7.23 1.02 10.77
C ILE A 98 5.81 0.65 10.34
N LEU A 99 5.17 1.50 9.57
CA LEU A 99 3.82 1.25 9.05
C LEU A 99 3.78 -0.01 8.17
N LYS A 100 4.71 -0.13 7.23
CA LYS A 100 4.76 -1.31 6.34
C LYS A 100 5.01 -2.58 7.13
N ALA A 101 5.94 -2.57 8.07
CA ALA A 101 6.23 -3.73 8.90
C ALA A 101 4.99 -4.18 9.69
N HIS A 102 4.24 -3.25 10.22
CA HIS A 102 3.00 -3.55 10.94
C HIS A 102 1.95 -4.17 10.03
N TRP A 103 1.75 -3.58 8.85
CA TRP A 103 0.81 -4.10 7.86
C TRP A 103 1.21 -5.51 7.40
N LEU A 104 2.50 -5.75 7.12
CA LEU A 104 3.00 -7.07 6.72
C LEU A 104 2.72 -8.13 7.80
N GLY A 105 2.85 -7.76 9.08
CA GLY A 105 2.51 -8.66 10.18
C GLY A 105 1.04 -9.07 10.18
N LEU A 106 0.14 -8.13 9.88
CA LEU A 106 -1.29 -8.42 9.77
C LEU A 106 -1.60 -9.32 8.58
N VAL A 107 -0.96 -9.07 7.44
CA VAL A 107 -1.13 -9.89 6.23
C VAL A 107 -0.67 -11.33 6.50
N LYS A 108 0.49 -11.49 7.12
CA LYS A 108 1.01 -12.80 7.49
C LYS A 108 0.08 -13.52 8.48
N GLY A 109 -0.41 -12.79 9.48
CA GLY A 109 -1.36 -13.33 10.46
C GLY A 109 -2.70 -13.74 9.85
N SER A 110 -3.04 -13.20 8.68
CA SER A 110 -4.25 -13.56 7.93
C SER A 110 -4.05 -14.76 6.99
N GLY A 111 -2.86 -15.34 6.96
CA GLY A 111 -2.57 -16.56 6.20
C GLY A 111 -1.92 -16.36 4.84
N TYR A 112 -1.60 -15.12 4.46
CA TYR A 112 -0.91 -14.85 3.20
C TYR A 112 0.60 -14.94 3.40
N SER A 113 1.29 -15.50 2.41
CA SER A 113 2.75 -15.61 2.41
C SER A 113 3.43 -14.85 1.29
N THR A 114 2.65 -14.32 0.34
CA THR A 114 3.16 -13.62 -0.83
C THR A 114 2.45 -12.30 -1.02
N ILE A 115 3.21 -11.25 -1.27
CA ILE A 115 2.71 -9.90 -1.54
C ILE A 115 3.31 -9.41 -2.84
N TYR A 116 2.47 -8.76 -3.66
CA TYR A 116 2.90 -8.03 -4.84
C TYR A 116 2.57 -6.55 -4.70
N GLY A 117 3.33 -5.71 -5.36
CA GLY A 117 3.05 -4.28 -5.44
C GLY A 117 3.85 -3.63 -6.55
N HIS A 118 3.43 -2.42 -6.93
CA HIS A 118 4.15 -1.59 -7.88
C HIS A 118 4.71 -0.39 -7.13
N ALA A 119 6.03 -0.26 -7.10
CA ALA A 119 6.71 0.80 -6.35
C ALA A 119 7.07 1.97 -7.25
N ARG A 120 6.73 3.18 -6.80
CA ARG A 120 7.06 4.43 -7.46
C ARG A 120 8.58 4.65 -7.44
N PRO A 121 9.19 5.29 -8.48
CA PRO A 121 10.62 5.56 -8.53
C PRO A 121 11.03 6.72 -7.59
N ASN A 122 10.93 6.47 -6.30
CA ASN A 122 11.24 7.41 -5.23
C ASN A 122 11.66 6.61 -3.99
N GLY A 123 11.47 7.16 -2.79
CA GLY A 123 11.74 6.45 -1.54
C GLY A 123 11.00 5.12 -1.39
N SER A 124 9.91 4.90 -2.13
CA SER A 124 9.16 3.65 -2.12
C SER A 124 10.00 2.47 -2.60
N GLN A 125 10.80 2.63 -3.66
CA GLN A 125 11.68 1.55 -4.12
C GLN A 125 12.76 1.23 -3.08
N GLN A 126 13.36 2.23 -2.46
CA GLN A 126 14.34 2.01 -1.39
C GLN A 126 13.72 1.31 -0.19
N LEU A 127 12.52 1.72 0.20
CA LEU A 127 11.80 1.09 1.31
C LEU A 127 11.54 -0.39 1.03
N ASN A 128 11.00 -0.71 -0.15
CA ASN A 128 10.69 -2.10 -0.51
C ASN A 128 11.96 -2.94 -0.63
N ASP A 129 13.03 -2.39 -1.20
CA ASP A 129 14.31 -3.08 -1.28
C ASP A 129 14.82 -3.46 0.11
N SER A 130 14.63 -2.59 1.10
CA SER A 130 15.03 -2.84 2.48
C SER A 130 14.28 -4.02 3.13
N PHE A 131 13.12 -4.40 2.61
CA PHE A 131 12.37 -5.59 3.05
C PHE A 131 12.77 -6.87 2.31
N GLY A 132 13.68 -6.77 1.36
CA GLY A 132 14.18 -7.93 0.62
C GLY A 132 13.26 -8.39 -0.50
N VAL A 133 12.54 -7.48 -1.14
CA VAL A 133 11.67 -7.82 -2.27
C VAL A 133 12.46 -8.34 -3.46
N LYS A 134 11.81 -9.15 -4.29
CA LYS A 134 12.31 -9.52 -5.61
C LYS A 134 11.68 -8.61 -6.64
N TRP A 135 12.51 -7.91 -7.43
CA TRP A 135 12.04 -7.06 -8.52
C TRP A 135 11.74 -7.90 -9.75
N LEU A 136 10.56 -7.71 -10.34
CA LEU A 136 10.06 -8.54 -11.45
C LEU A 136 10.03 -7.80 -12.78
N GLY A 137 10.12 -6.47 -12.79
CA GLY A 137 10.15 -5.69 -14.02
C GLY A 137 9.52 -4.33 -13.87
N GLY A 138 9.85 -3.45 -14.82
CA GLY A 138 9.34 -2.09 -14.87
C GLY A 138 8.12 -1.94 -15.76
N PHE A 139 7.23 -1.03 -15.39
CA PHE A 139 6.04 -0.65 -16.16
C PHE A 139 6.16 0.82 -16.50
N PRO A 140 6.70 1.16 -17.69
CA PRO A 140 6.87 2.55 -18.11
C PRO A 140 5.54 3.28 -18.22
N ASP A 141 5.55 4.57 -17.89
CA ASP A 141 4.36 5.41 -17.97
C ASP A 141 3.13 4.77 -17.28
N TRP A 142 3.35 4.23 -16.09
CA TRP A 142 2.33 3.52 -15.32
C TRP A 142 1.11 4.42 -15.09
N TYR A 143 -0.05 3.98 -15.57
CA TYR A 143 -1.30 4.76 -15.52
C TYR A 143 -1.13 6.21 -16.00
N GLU A 144 -0.31 6.44 -17.03
CA GLU A 144 -0.09 7.78 -17.62
C GLU A 144 0.56 8.78 -16.64
N THR A 145 1.29 8.29 -15.65
CA THR A 145 2.01 9.15 -14.68
C THR A 145 3.30 9.76 -15.25
N GLY A 146 3.78 9.26 -16.38
CA GLY A 146 5.09 9.62 -16.92
C GLY A 146 6.25 8.97 -16.16
N GLU A 147 5.96 8.13 -15.17
CA GLU A 147 6.99 7.46 -14.36
C GLU A 147 6.96 5.95 -14.60
N THR A 148 8.11 5.29 -14.43
CA THR A 148 8.23 3.83 -14.49
C THR A 148 8.07 3.27 -13.09
N TYR A 149 7.02 2.48 -12.86
CA TYR A 149 6.83 1.76 -11.61
C TYR A 149 7.44 0.38 -11.72
N GLU A 150 8.04 -0.10 -10.64
CA GLU A 150 8.64 -1.42 -10.59
C GLU A 150 7.76 -2.39 -9.84
N LEU A 151 7.43 -3.51 -10.49
CA LEU A 151 6.69 -4.61 -9.85
C LEU A 151 7.63 -5.40 -8.94
N TYR A 152 7.20 -5.65 -7.72
CA TYR A 152 7.94 -6.47 -6.78
C TYR A 152 7.09 -7.62 -6.25
N ARG A 153 7.80 -8.65 -5.77
CA ARG A 153 7.23 -9.76 -5.01
C ARG A 153 7.97 -9.85 -3.68
N LEU A 154 7.21 -9.99 -2.60
CA LEU A 154 7.75 -10.16 -1.26
C LEU A 154 7.18 -11.44 -0.64
N GLU A 155 8.08 -12.30 -0.18
CA GLU A 155 7.72 -13.49 0.62
C GLU A 155 7.81 -13.12 2.10
N ILE A 156 6.78 -13.49 2.84
CA ILE A 156 6.70 -13.17 4.28
C ILE A 156 6.50 -14.40 5.16
#